data_e01b6373e04e7417b2c31d2803d6f51f
#
_entry.id   e01b6373e04e7417b2c31d2803d6f51f
#
_cell.length_a   1.000
_cell.length_b   1.000
_cell.length_c   1.000
_cell.angle_alpha   90.00
_cell.angle_beta   90.00
_cell.angle_gamma   90.00
#
_symmetry.space_group_name_H-M   'P 1'
#
loop_
_entity.id
_entity.type
_entity.pdbx_description
1 polymer ?
#
loop_
_entity_poly.entity_id
_entity_poly.type
_entity_poly.pdbx_seq_one_letter_code
_entity_poly.pdbx_strand_id
1 'polypeptide(L)'
;MKRKFFLIQCLIMLSAMNAVSQEEYLEGQSCTSIMVGCKASTDGSVITSHTCDGYYRTWVTWEPAADHEEGTMHKVYKGTMHTETPASMEKVELAGEIPEVAHTYSYLNTAYPCLNEKQLAIGESTFSGPDTLVNKKGMFYIEELERIVLQRCDNARDAIRLMGELVKQYGYGDGGECLTIADTKEVWEFEIMGEGPEKIGGIWVAQRVPDDEVAVNGNIARIGKLDRKNKNYFMCSDNIEAVAKKYGLWDGKGEFIWWKVFSTGYGDGKNHREREWYIFNELAPSLNLSIDAEELPFSVKPEKKVDVRDVMELFRANYEGSELDVTQNLLYEKKVKDENGNVVIDTVVNPYANPWMNSTRISMYNYLKPESVKFYRGVAMSWCAYSTVIQCRGWMPDEIGGICWFSVENPAESPRIPIYSGSTKLPAGFDMCGNVRYNDDAVLWHYRKANKLAQVCWGRTKSLLQENVMRYEDKAFAELPVLEERVAELLKEGKKDEAVTMLNNYTSDFAGATRQTWQEMERKFWEMFWTGF
;
A
#
# COMPACT_ATOMS: atom_id res chain seq x y z
N MET A 1 -16.46 -52.22 3.24
CA MET A 1 -17.00 -51.10 2.50
C MET A 1 -17.17 -49.82 3.34
N LYS A 2 -17.75 -49.84 4.53
CA LYS A 2 -18.00 -48.63 5.36
C LYS A 2 -16.73 -47.84 5.79
N ARG A 3 -15.58 -48.50 6.04
CA ARG A 3 -14.31 -47.83 6.38
C ARG A 3 -13.63 -47.11 5.21
N LYS A 4 -13.79 -47.60 3.99
CA LYS A 4 -13.24 -46.90 2.78
C LYS A 4 -14.03 -45.64 2.41
N PHE A 5 -15.35 -45.64 2.68
CA PHE A 5 -16.19 -44.48 2.45
C PHE A 5 -15.89 -43.32 3.42
N PHE A 6 -15.59 -43.64 4.68
CA PHE A 6 -15.22 -42.63 5.68
C PHE A 6 -13.87 -41.99 5.41
N LEU A 7 -12.88 -42.77 4.92
CA LEU A 7 -11.58 -42.21 4.53
C LEU A 7 -11.67 -41.30 3.29
N ILE A 8 -12.52 -41.63 2.33
CA ILE A 8 -12.73 -40.80 1.14
C ILE A 8 -13.45 -39.48 1.51
N GLN A 9 -14.45 -39.54 2.41
CA GLN A 9 -15.09 -38.31 2.91
C GLN A 9 -14.12 -37.41 3.70
N CYS A 10 -13.25 -38.01 4.55
CA CYS A 10 -12.22 -37.24 5.26
C CYS A 10 -11.17 -36.64 4.31
N LEU A 11 -10.76 -37.34 3.24
CA LEU A 11 -9.86 -36.81 2.24
C LEU A 11 -10.49 -35.66 1.41
N ILE A 12 -11.77 -35.77 1.06
CA ILE A 12 -12.52 -34.73 0.34
C ILE A 12 -12.73 -33.51 1.26
N MET A 13 -13.01 -33.69 2.55
CA MET A 13 -13.08 -32.59 3.51
C MET A 13 -11.72 -31.91 3.74
N LEU A 14 -10.62 -32.67 3.82
CA LEU A 14 -9.27 -32.07 3.93
C LEU A 14 -8.86 -31.31 2.66
N SER A 15 -9.21 -31.83 1.48
CA SER A 15 -8.92 -31.12 0.23
C SER A 15 -9.81 -29.88 0.05
N ALA A 16 -11.07 -29.92 0.50
CA ALA A 16 -11.95 -28.75 0.51
C ALA A 16 -11.49 -27.68 1.53
N MET A 17 -11.03 -28.10 2.72
CA MET A 17 -10.46 -27.15 3.70
C MET A 17 -9.15 -26.50 3.20
N ASN A 18 -8.32 -27.25 2.48
CA ASN A 18 -7.12 -26.67 1.87
C ASN A 18 -7.43 -25.75 0.68
N ALA A 19 -8.47 -26.05 -0.11
CA ALA A 19 -8.92 -25.18 -1.22
C ALA A 19 -9.53 -23.87 -0.67
N VAL A 20 -10.37 -23.94 0.36
CA VAL A 20 -10.97 -22.76 1.02
C VAL A 20 -9.88 -21.90 1.66
N SER A 21 -8.85 -22.49 2.28
CA SER A 21 -7.73 -21.70 2.83
C SER A 21 -6.86 -21.06 1.75
N GLN A 22 -6.78 -21.66 0.58
CA GLN A 22 -6.01 -21.13 -0.54
C GLN A 22 -6.77 -20.01 -1.30
N GLU A 23 -8.09 -20.13 -1.43
CA GLU A 23 -8.94 -19.05 -1.98
C GLU A 23 -9.01 -17.84 -1.02
N GLU A 24 -9.20 -18.03 0.28
CA GLU A 24 -9.12 -16.94 1.28
C GLU A 24 -7.75 -16.24 1.28
N TYR A 25 -6.68 -16.97 0.98
CA TYR A 25 -5.33 -16.42 0.90
C TYR A 25 -5.11 -15.58 -0.36
N LEU A 26 -5.69 -15.97 -1.49
CA LEU A 26 -5.58 -15.22 -2.76
C LEU A 26 -6.48 -13.96 -2.79
N GLU A 27 -7.63 -13.98 -2.13
CA GLU A 27 -8.52 -12.81 -2.00
C GLU A 27 -7.89 -11.66 -1.16
N GLY A 28 -6.84 -11.94 -0.35
CA GLY A 28 -6.21 -10.97 0.54
C GLY A 28 -5.11 -10.11 -0.08
N GLN A 29 -4.60 -10.45 -1.26
CA GLN A 29 -3.48 -9.71 -1.87
C GLN A 29 -3.99 -8.57 -2.75
N SER A 30 -3.91 -7.34 -2.25
CA SER A 30 -4.28 -6.15 -3.01
C SER A 30 -3.76 -4.90 -2.31
N CYS A 31 -3.45 -3.87 -3.06
CA CYS A 31 -2.87 -2.62 -2.57
C CYS A 31 -3.70 -1.42 -3.02
N THR A 32 -3.52 -0.27 -2.40
CA THR A 32 -4.12 0.99 -2.85
C THR A 32 -3.06 2.06 -2.80
N SER A 33 -2.94 2.84 -3.86
CA SER A 33 -2.01 3.97 -3.94
C SER A 33 -2.76 5.26 -4.27
N ILE A 34 -2.35 6.37 -3.64
CA ILE A 34 -2.86 7.73 -3.87
C ILE A 34 -1.66 8.61 -4.22
N MET A 35 -1.79 9.37 -5.28
CA MET A 35 -0.79 10.29 -5.81
C MET A 35 -1.32 11.73 -5.79
N VAL A 36 -0.57 12.68 -5.24
CA VAL A 36 -0.98 14.10 -5.18
C VAL A 36 0.08 14.96 -5.83
N GLY A 37 -0.31 15.71 -6.85
CA GLY A 37 0.56 16.69 -7.51
C GLY A 37 0.86 17.91 -6.62
N CYS A 38 2.01 18.54 -6.82
CA CYS A 38 2.51 19.61 -5.94
C CYS A 38 1.60 20.86 -5.84
N LYS A 39 0.73 21.10 -6.83
CA LYS A 39 -0.24 22.20 -6.78
C LYS A 39 -1.59 21.78 -6.22
N ALA A 40 -1.86 20.46 -6.17
CA ALA A 40 -3.03 19.89 -5.52
C ALA A 40 -2.85 19.83 -4.00
N SER A 41 -1.62 19.73 -3.51
CA SER A 41 -1.32 19.70 -2.07
C SER A 41 -1.41 21.09 -1.42
N THR A 42 -1.67 21.11 -0.10
CA THR A 42 -1.82 22.37 0.67
C THR A 42 -0.50 23.11 0.84
N ASP A 43 0.60 22.37 1.03
CA ASP A 43 1.93 22.89 1.34
C ASP A 43 2.88 22.93 0.11
N GLY A 44 2.45 22.36 -1.02
CA GLY A 44 3.27 22.28 -2.23
C GLY A 44 4.15 21.01 -2.30
N SER A 45 4.03 20.09 -1.34
CA SER A 45 4.68 18.79 -1.41
C SER A 45 4.09 17.92 -2.52
N VAL A 46 4.90 17.03 -3.08
CA VAL A 46 4.43 15.90 -3.86
C VAL A 46 4.19 14.75 -2.91
N ILE A 47 3.06 14.04 -3.06
CA ILE A 47 2.72 12.93 -2.18
C ILE A 47 2.54 11.67 -3.02
N THR A 48 3.18 10.59 -2.60
CA THR A 48 2.89 9.22 -3.04
C THR A 48 2.58 8.35 -1.83
N SER A 49 1.92 7.22 -2.05
CA SER A 49 1.47 6.40 -0.93
C SER A 49 1.09 5.00 -1.38
N HIS A 50 1.05 4.07 -0.42
CA HIS A 50 0.58 2.73 -0.71
C HIS A 50 0.15 1.97 0.54
N THR A 51 -0.82 1.06 0.40
CA THR A 51 -1.08 -0.03 1.35
C THR A 51 -0.47 -1.31 0.82
N CYS A 52 0.16 -2.11 1.68
CA CYS A 52 0.67 -3.44 1.35
C CYS A 52 -0.26 -4.47 1.99
N ASP A 53 -1.29 -4.89 1.25
CA ASP A 53 -2.35 -5.74 1.77
C ASP A 53 -2.08 -7.19 1.38
N GLY A 54 -1.77 -8.04 2.36
CA GLY A 54 -1.52 -9.45 2.13
C GLY A 54 -0.42 -10.05 2.99
N TYR A 55 0.05 -11.21 2.54
CA TYR A 55 1.06 -12.00 3.26
C TYR A 55 2.49 -11.62 2.86
N TYR A 56 2.82 -10.35 3.08
CA TYR A 56 4.15 -9.79 2.82
C TYR A 56 4.99 -9.72 4.09
N ARG A 57 6.30 -9.56 3.94
CA ARG A 57 7.18 -9.28 5.08
C ARG A 57 6.79 -7.97 5.75
N THR A 58 6.90 -7.94 7.07
CA THR A 58 6.59 -6.76 7.89
C THR A 58 7.82 -6.19 8.56
N TRP A 59 8.99 -6.78 8.33
CA TRP A 59 10.24 -6.19 8.76
C TRP A 59 10.63 -5.05 7.81
N VAL A 60 11.21 -4.01 8.39
CA VAL A 60 11.65 -2.79 7.72
C VAL A 60 13.04 -2.45 8.22
N THR A 61 13.94 -2.07 7.32
CA THR A 61 15.28 -1.61 7.64
C THR A 61 15.57 -0.29 6.93
N TRP A 62 16.54 0.45 7.44
CA TRP A 62 17.16 1.55 6.73
C TRP A 62 18.50 1.06 6.18
N GLU A 63 18.59 0.94 4.87
CA GLU A 63 19.80 0.49 4.19
C GLU A 63 20.74 1.69 3.98
N PRO A 64 22.01 1.59 4.38
CA PRO A 64 22.94 2.71 4.29
C PRO A 64 23.39 2.99 2.86
N ALA A 65 23.77 4.24 2.59
CA ALA A 65 24.52 4.60 1.39
C ALA A 65 25.89 3.92 1.39
N ALA A 66 26.41 3.60 0.21
CA ALA A 66 27.70 2.93 0.09
C ALA A 66 28.47 3.38 -1.16
N ASP A 67 29.78 3.44 -1.06
CA ASP A 67 30.69 3.60 -2.18
C ASP A 67 31.22 2.23 -2.62
N HIS A 68 31.35 2.03 -3.92
CA HIS A 68 31.71 0.77 -4.52
C HIS A 68 32.95 0.90 -5.42
N GLU A 69 33.81 -0.11 -5.38
CA GLU A 69 34.97 -0.19 -6.26
C GLU A 69 34.54 -0.47 -7.72
N GLU A 70 35.35 0.00 -8.66
CA GLU A 70 35.13 -0.28 -10.10
C GLU A 70 35.11 -1.80 -10.37
N GLY A 71 34.11 -2.24 -11.11
CA GLY A 71 33.90 -3.66 -11.42
C GLY A 71 33.10 -4.44 -10.37
N THR A 72 32.62 -3.79 -9.30
CA THR A 72 31.68 -4.41 -8.36
C THR A 72 30.40 -4.81 -9.08
N MET A 73 29.85 -5.98 -8.71
CA MET A 73 28.60 -6.49 -9.26
C MET A 73 27.51 -6.47 -8.18
N HIS A 74 26.34 -5.96 -8.56
CA HIS A 74 25.13 -6.00 -7.75
C HIS A 74 24.37 -7.30 -7.98
N LYS A 75 24.06 -8.02 -6.91
CA LYS A 75 23.26 -9.26 -6.97
C LYS A 75 21.77 -8.95 -7.03
N VAL A 76 21.11 -9.49 -8.03
CA VAL A 76 19.68 -9.35 -8.27
C VAL A 76 18.95 -10.55 -7.68
N TYR A 77 17.95 -10.29 -6.84
CA TYR A 77 17.18 -11.31 -6.17
C TYR A 77 15.68 -11.22 -6.54
N LYS A 78 14.96 -12.33 -6.39
CA LYS A 78 13.51 -12.41 -6.52
C LYS A 78 12.88 -12.94 -5.25
N GLY A 79 11.74 -12.40 -4.85
CA GLY A 79 10.97 -12.88 -3.71
C GLY A 79 11.42 -12.30 -2.36
N THR A 80 12.17 -11.22 -2.35
CA THR A 80 12.63 -10.57 -1.08
C THR A 80 11.47 -10.03 -0.25
N MET A 81 10.32 -9.74 -0.87
CA MET A 81 9.10 -9.31 -0.21
C MET A 81 8.45 -10.37 0.71
N HIS A 82 8.92 -11.61 0.68
CA HIS A 82 8.39 -12.71 1.49
C HIS A 82 9.38 -13.27 2.52
N THR A 83 10.51 -12.60 2.76
CA THR A 83 11.54 -13.06 3.70
C THR A 83 11.14 -12.84 5.16
N GLU A 84 11.57 -13.73 6.06
CA GLU A 84 11.24 -13.65 7.48
C GLU A 84 12.10 -12.62 8.24
N THR A 85 13.35 -12.47 7.83
CA THR A 85 14.30 -11.47 8.38
C THR A 85 15.16 -10.92 7.26
N PRO A 86 15.85 -9.80 7.45
CA PRO A 86 16.78 -9.26 6.45
C PRO A 86 17.87 -10.24 6.03
N ALA A 87 18.26 -11.17 6.91
CA ALA A 87 19.28 -12.19 6.65
C ALA A 87 18.70 -13.50 6.07
N SER A 88 17.39 -13.68 6.04
CA SER A 88 16.76 -14.92 5.57
C SER A 88 16.71 -14.96 4.05
N MET A 89 17.24 -16.04 3.46
CA MET A 89 17.28 -16.25 2.01
C MET A 89 16.51 -17.52 1.57
N GLU A 90 15.71 -18.12 2.44
CA GLU A 90 15.05 -19.42 2.18
C GLU A 90 14.07 -19.40 1.01
N LYS A 91 13.42 -18.25 0.77
CA LYS A 91 12.42 -18.07 -0.31
C LYS A 91 12.92 -17.14 -1.41
N VAL A 92 14.22 -16.87 -1.43
CA VAL A 92 14.84 -15.89 -2.33
C VAL A 92 15.64 -16.61 -3.40
N GLU A 93 15.40 -16.27 -4.65
CA GLU A 93 16.16 -16.74 -5.82
C GLU A 93 17.22 -15.70 -6.20
N LEU A 94 18.48 -16.12 -6.35
CA LEU A 94 19.50 -15.31 -7.00
C LEU A 94 19.25 -15.37 -8.52
N ALA A 95 18.71 -14.30 -9.09
CA ALA A 95 18.33 -14.24 -10.50
C ALA A 95 19.51 -13.89 -11.43
N GLY A 96 20.54 -13.23 -10.89
CA GLY A 96 21.73 -12.84 -11.65
C GLY A 96 22.49 -11.70 -11.00
N GLU A 97 23.33 -11.04 -11.80
CA GLU A 97 24.14 -9.91 -11.38
C GLU A 97 24.15 -8.83 -12.47
N ILE A 98 24.19 -7.56 -12.04
CA ILE A 98 24.35 -6.41 -12.94
C ILE A 98 25.53 -5.55 -12.45
N PRO A 99 26.14 -4.70 -13.29
CA PRO A 99 27.16 -3.77 -12.84
C PRO A 99 26.65 -2.86 -11.73
N GLU A 100 27.46 -2.70 -10.67
CA GLU A 100 27.15 -1.74 -9.61
C GLU A 100 27.58 -0.34 -10.02
N VAL A 101 26.94 0.69 -9.44
CA VAL A 101 27.33 2.09 -9.61
C VAL A 101 28.39 2.47 -8.55
N ALA A 102 29.14 3.56 -8.79
CA ALA A 102 30.19 3.98 -7.88
C ALA A 102 29.67 4.38 -6.49
N HIS A 103 28.42 4.87 -6.41
CA HIS A 103 27.77 5.27 -5.17
C HIS A 103 26.30 4.88 -5.19
N THR A 104 25.82 4.28 -4.10
CA THR A 104 24.40 3.96 -3.88
C THR A 104 23.83 4.79 -2.74
N TYR A 105 22.63 5.34 -2.93
CA TYR A 105 21.91 6.11 -1.91
C TYR A 105 21.35 5.21 -0.82
N SER A 106 21.20 5.76 0.38
CA SER A 106 20.49 5.10 1.48
C SER A 106 18.97 5.13 1.24
N TYR A 107 18.24 4.09 1.73
CA TYR A 107 16.81 3.99 1.50
C TYR A 107 16.07 3.20 2.57
N LEU A 108 14.77 3.44 2.68
CA LEU A 108 13.83 2.71 3.53
C LEU A 108 13.39 1.43 2.83
N ASN A 109 13.81 0.30 3.35
CA ASN A 109 13.63 -1.03 2.79
C ASN A 109 12.41 -1.74 3.42
N THR A 110 11.25 -1.49 2.88
CA THR A 110 9.98 -2.21 3.15
C THR A 110 9.84 -3.41 2.21
N ALA A 111 8.75 -4.18 2.28
CA ALA A 111 8.52 -5.28 1.33
C ALA A 111 8.63 -4.80 -0.12
N TYR A 112 8.13 -3.62 -0.39
CA TYR A 112 8.31 -2.81 -1.59
C TYR A 112 9.06 -1.54 -1.17
N PRO A 113 10.38 -1.41 -1.41
CA PRO A 113 11.19 -0.28 -0.95
C PRO A 113 10.62 1.07 -1.40
N CYS A 114 10.59 2.08 -0.51
CA CYS A 114 9.65 3.18 -0.74
C CYS A 114 10.20 4.61 -0.68
N LEU A 115 11.36 4.86 -0.09
CA LEU A 115 11.91 6.23 0.04
C LEU A 115 13.43 6.21 0.14
N ASN A 116 14.13 7.08 -0.59
CA ASN A 116 15.58 7.26 -0.44
C ASN A 116 15.95 8.62 0.17
N GLU A 117 17.24 8.80 0.46
CA GLU A 117 17.79 10.03 1.05
C GLU A 117 17.70 11.26 0.13
N LYS A 118 17.36 11.10 -1.15
CA LYS A 118 17.16 12.16 -2.15
C LYS A 118 15.70 12.52 -2.34
N GLN A 119 14.82 12.03 -1.51
CA GLN A 119 13.38 12.21 -1.61
C GLN A 119 12.74 11.60 -2.88
N LEU A 120 13.39 10.61 -3.50
CA LEU A 120 12.71 9.74 -4.45
C LEU A 120 11.84 8.76 -3.67
N ALA A 121 10.55 8.74 -3.96
CA ALA A 121 9.56 7.94 -3.24
C ALA A 121 8.73 7.07 -4.18
N ILE A 122 8.39 5.85 -3.73
CA ILE A 122 7.68 4.86 -4.54
C ILE A 122 6.56 4.23 -3.72
N GLY A 123 5.42 3.97 -4.37
CA GLY A 123 4.35 3.10 -3.88
C GLY A 123 4.07 2.04 -4.93
N GLU A 124 3.55 0.89 -4.52
CA GLU A 124 3.29 -0.26 -5.40
C GLU A 124 1.81 -0.66 -5.36
N SER A 125 1.33 -1.24 -6.47
CA SER A 125 -0.01 -1.83 -6.58
C SER A 125 -0.07 -2.79 -7.77
N THR A 126 -0.26 -4.08 -7.53
CA THR A 126 -0.35 -5.13 -8.56
C THR A 126 -1.63 -5.00 -9.41
N PHE A 127 -1.55 -5.06 -10.74
CA PHE A 127 -2.74 -5.18 -11.61
C PHE A 127 -2.84 -6.52 -12.35
N SER A 128 -1.88 -7.41 -12.15
CA SER A 128 -1.75 -8.76 -12.71
C SER A 128 -1.47 -8.83 -14.21
N GLY A 129 -2.25 -8.17 -15.07
CA GLY A 129 -2.10 -8.25 -16.52
C GLY A 129 -2.38 -9.64 -17.12
N PRO A 130 -2.18 -9.84 -18.44
CA PRO A 130 -2.35 -11.13 -19.08
C PRO A 130 -1.24 -12.12 -18.73
N ASP A 131 -1.58 -13.30 -18.21
CA ASP A 131 -0.63 -14.38 -17.87
C ASP A 131 0.27 -14.79 -19.03
N THR A 132 -0.21 -14.64 -20.27
CA THR A 132 0.55 -14.95 -21.49
C THR A 132 1.79 -14.08 -21.68
N LEU A 133 1.88 -12.94 -21.00
CA LEU A 133 3.03 -12.05 -21.05
C LEU A 133 4.06 -12.32 -19.96
N VAL A 134 3.74 -13.10 -18.94
CA VAL A 134 4.67 -13.45 -17.88
C VAL A 134 5.83 -14.28 -18.40
N ASN A 135 7.06 -13.86 -18.13
CA ASN A 135 8.27 -14.60 -18.45
C ASN A 135 9.16 -14.76 -17.20
N LYS A 136 8.98 -15.85 -16.47
CA LYS A 136 9.74 -16.13 -15.22
C LYS A 136 11.27 -16.16 -15.41
N LYS A 137 11.78 -16.18 -16.65
CA LYS A 137 13.22 -16.06 -16.96
C LYS A 137 13.69 -14.61 -16.96
N GLY A 138 12.79 -13.62 -16.96
CA GLY A 138 13.15 -12.23 -16.75
C GLY A 138 13.85 -12.08 -15.39
N MET A 139 14.91 -11.27 -15.34
CA MET A 139 15.77 -11.15 -14.15
C MET A 139 15.09 -10.42 -13.01
N PHE A 140 14.21 -9.44 -13.29
CA PHE A 140 13.65 -8.55 -12.27
C PHE A 140 12.22 -8.91 -11.90
N TYR A 141 11.94 -8.93 -10.59
CA TYR A 141 10.65 -8.69 -10.01
C TYR A 141 10.54 -7.23 -9.61
N ILE A 142 9.32 -6.77 -9.28
CA ILE A 142 9.09 -5.33 -9.10
C ILE A 142 9.83 -4.77 -7.90
N GLU A 143 9.88 -5.48 -6.78
CA GLU A 143 10.54 -5.06 -5.55
C GLU A 143 12.05 -4.83 -5.72
N GLU A 144 12.64 -5.56 -6.65
CA GLU A 144 14.06 -5.41 -6.96
C GLU A 144 14.34 -4.21 -7.85
N LEU A 145 13.44 -3.92 -8.81
CA LEU A 145 13.52 -2.68 -9.60
C LEU A 145 13.38 -1.44 -8.72
N GLU A 146 12.43 -1.46 -7.77
CA GLU A 146 12.28 -0.37 -6.79
C GLU A 146 13.55 -0.16 -5.98
N ARG A 147 14.14 -1.25 -5.46
CA ARG A 147 15.40 -1.20 -4.72
C ARG A 147 16.52 -0.55 -5.53
N ILE A 148 16.71 -0.99 -6.77
CA ILE A 148 17.79 -0.50 -7.62
C ILE A 148 17.62 0.99 -7.95
N VAL A 149 16.39 1.43 -8.27
CA VAL A 149 16.20 2.85 -8.61
C VAL A 149 16.29 3.76 -7.40
N LEU A 150 15.87 3.31 -6.20
CA LEU A 150 16.08 4.06 -4.97
C LEU A 150 17.57 4.19 -4.62
N GLN A 151 18.36 3.16 -4.91
CA GLN A 151 19.82 3.21 -4.74
C GLN A 151 20.54 4.12 -5.73
N ARG A 152 19.98 4.34 -6.93
CA ARG A 152 20.73 4.91 -8.06
C ARG A 152 20.18 6.21 -8.63
N CYS A 153 18.96 6.59 -8.28
CA CYS A 153 18.27 7.74 -8.84
C CYS A 153 17.86 8.75 -7.76
N ASP A 154 17.84 10.02 -8.13
CA ASP A 154 17.43 11.14 -7.29
C ASP A 154 16.15 11.83 -7.79
N ASN A 155 15.55 11.34 -8.88
CA ASN A 155 14.33 11.87 -9.46
C ASN A 155 13.50 10.81 -10.18
N ALA A 156 12.20 11.07 -10.33
CA ALA A 156 11.24 10.13 -10.88
C ALA A 156 11.52 9.75 -12.34
N ARG A 157 11.92 10.70 -13.18
CA ARG A 157 12.15 10.43 -14.61
C ARG A 157 13.34 9.52 -14.86
N ASP A 158 14.41 9.68 -14.11
CA ASP A 158 15.59 8.83 -14.23
C ASP A 158 15.31 7.44 -13.67
N ALA A 159 14.51 7.33 -12.60
CA ALA A 159 14.02 6.05 -12.09
C ALA A 159 13.23 5.27 -13.17
N ILE A 160 12.26 5.93 -13.83
CA ILE A 160 11.48 5.32 -14.92
C ILE A 160 12.38 4.87 -16.08
N ARG A 161 13.33 5.71 -16.50
CA ARG A 161 14.26 5.37 -17.59
C ARG A 161 15.13 4.17 -17.23
N LEU A 162 15.71 4.19 -16.02
CA LEU A 162 16.57 3.09 -15.56
C LEU A 162 15.81 1.77 -15.49
N MET A 163 14.58 1.75 -14.94
CA MET A 163 13.73 0.55 -14.95
C MET A 163 13.50 0.04 -16.39
N GLY A 164 13.13 0.95 -17.30
CA GLY A 164 12.92 0.59 -18.71
C GLY A 164 14.16 0.00 -19.40
N GLU A 165 15.37 0.55 -19.12
CA GLU A 165 16.64 0.06 -19.65
C GLU A 165 17.01 -1.31 -19.07
N LEU A 166 16.89 -1.49 -17.76
CA LEU A 166 17.16 -2.75 -17.08
C LEU A 166 16.24 -3.87 -17.58
N VAL A 167 14.95 -3.60 -17.67
CA VAL A 167 13.97 -4.57 -18.16
C VAL A 167 14.19 -4.91 -19.63
N LYS A 168 14.54 -3.94 -20.47
CA LYS A 168 14.88 -4.17 -21.87
C LYS A 168 16.10 -5.10 -22.03
N GLN A 169 17.08 -4.98 -21.16
CA GLN A 169 18.33 -5.73 -21.22
C GLN A 169 18.24 -7.10 -20.54
N TYR A 170 17.61 -7.19 -19.39
CA TYR A 170 17.65 -8.38 -18.53
C TYR A 170 16.28 -9.04 -18.33
N GLY A 171 15.19 -8.38 -18.74
CA GLY A 171 13.83 -8.88 -18.70
C GLY A 171 13.12 -8.70 -17.37
N TYR A 172 11.79 -8.63 -17.47
CA TYR A 172 10.85 -8.57 -16.36
C TYR A 172 10.16 -9.92 -16.17
N GLY A 173 10.17 -10.45 -14.95
CA GLY A 173 9.76 -11.83 -14.66
C GLY A 173 8.51 -11.96 -13.80
N ASP A 174 7.93 -10.84 -13.39
CA ASP A 174 6.74 -10.79 -12.54
C ASP A 174 5.43 -10.66 -13.32
N GLY A 175 4.31 -10.60 -12.63
CA GLY A 175 3.01 -10.22 -13.16
C GLY A 175 2.97 -8.75 -13.59
N GLY A 176 1.76 -8.25 -13.90
CA GLY A 176 1.57 -6.83 -14.19
C GLY A 176 1.58 -6.01 -12.90
N GLU A 177 2.43 -4.99 -12.84
CA GLU A 177 2.61 -4.13 -11.67
C GLU A 177 2.48 -2.65 -12.00
N CYS A 178 1.93 -1.89 -11.06
CA CYS A 178 1.88 -0.44 -11.06
C CYS A 178 2.80 0.12 -9.97
N LEU A 179 3.61 1.11 -10.32
CA LEU A 179 4.35 1.92 -9.35
C LEU A 179 3.89 3.37 -9.41
N THR A 180 3.81 3.99 -8.25
CA THR A 180 3.69 5.44 -8.12
C THR A 180 5.06 6.00 -7.78
N ILE A 181 5.64 6.81 -8.65
CA ILE A 181 7.03 7.26 -8.53
C ILE A 181 7.03 8.77 -8.38
N ALA A 182 7.44 9.26 -7.23
CA ALA A 182 7.43 10.67 -6.87
C ALA A 182 8.85 11.19 -6.56
N ASP A 183 9.06 12.44 -6.90
CA ASP A 183 10.18 13.25 -6.42
C ASP A 183 9.67 14.58 -5.85
N THR A 184 10.53 15.53 -5.59
CA THR A 184 10.16 16.84 -5.04
C THR A 184 9.36 17.74 -6.00
N LYS A 185 9.11 17.32 -7.25
CA LYS A 185 8.50 18.14 -8.30
C LYS A 185 7.28 17.52 -8.94
N GLU A 186 7.29 16.20 -9.11
CA GLU A 186 6.28 15.49 -9.89
C GLU A 186 6.05 14.07 -9.37
N VAL A 187 4.87 13.52 -9.67
CA VAL A 187 4.53 12.12 -9.43
C VAL A 187 4.02 11.47 -10.70
N TRP A 188 4.40 10.21 -10.90
CA TRP A 188 4.10 9.41 -12.07
C TRP A 188 3.44 8.10 -11.66
N GLU A 189 2.51 7.63 -12.46
CA GLU A 189 2.12 6.23 -12.48
C GLU A 189 2.90 5.50 -13.56
N PHE A 190 3.51 4.37 -13.21
CA PHE A 190 4.30 3.51 -14.07
C PHE A 190 3.70 2.10 -14.05
N GLU A 191 3.34 1.57 -15.21
CA GLU A 191 2.77 0.23 -15.36
C GLU A 191 3.67 -0.63 -16.23
N ILE A 192 3.93 -1.87 -15.77
CA ILE A 192 4.90 -2.78 -16.39
C ILE A 192 4.39 -4.22 -16.42
N MET A 193 4.79 -4.97 -17.44
CA MET A 193 4.63 -6.41 -17.53
C MET A 193 5.69 -7.03 -18.46
N GLY A 194 5.77 -8.35 -18.48
CA GLY A 194 6.69 -9.08 -19.34
C GLY A 194 6.40 -8.93 -20.83
N GLU A 195 7.32 -9.40 -21.67
CA GLU A 195 7.20 -9.42 -23.13
C GLU A 195 6.78 -10.82 -23.67
N GLY A 196 6.34 -11.71 -22.75
CA GLY A 196 5.96 -13.09 -23.06
C GLY A 196 7.12 -14.07 -23.01
N PRO A 197 6.83 -15.39 -23.07
CA PRO A 197 7.79 -16.45 -22.77
C PRO A 197 8.91 -16.63 -23.82
N GLU A 198 8.74 -16.06 -25.02
CA GLU A 198 9.68 -16.26 -26.13
C GLU A 198 10.84 -15.27 -26.15
N LYS A 199 10.74 -14.17 -25.40
CA LYS A 199 11.74 -13.11 -25.41
C LYS A 199 11.99 -12.55 -24.02
N ILE A 200 13.26 -12.35 -23.68
CA ILE A 200 13.66 -11.59 -22.51
C ILE A 200 13.42 -10.11 -22.80
N GLY A 201 12.69 -9.43 -21.93
CA GLY A 201 12.29 -8.04 -22.08
C GLY A 201 11.08 -7.73 -21.22
N GLY A 202 10.44 -6.60 -21.51
CA GLY A 202 9.19 -6.16 -20.92
C GLY A 202 8.56 -5.04 -21.71
N ILE A 203 7.31 -4.74 -21.43
CA ILE A 203 6.58 -3.57 -21.92
C ILE A 203 6.16 -2.73 -20.74
N TRP A 204 6.22 -1.43 -20.90
CA TRP A 204 5.88 -0.49 -19.84
C TRP A 204 5.40 0.84 -20.38
N VAL A 205 4.60 1.51 -19.60
CA VAL A 205 4.13 2.88 -19.83
C VAL A 205 4.23 3.66 -18.53
N ALA A 206 4.43 4.97 -18.64
CA ALA A 206 4.35 5.88 -17.51
C ALA A 206 3.57 7.13 -17.90
N GLN A 207 2.67 7.57 -17.02
CA GLN A 207 1.91 8.81 -17.17
C GLN A 207 2.10 9.67 -15.92
N ARG A 208 2.46 10.93 -16.15
CA ARG A 208 2.58 11.93 -15.09
C ARG A 208 1.20 12.37 -14.64
N VAL A 209 1.00 12.46 -13.33
CA VAL A 209 -0.17 13.10 -12.74
C VAL A 209 -0.01 14.62 -12.91
N PRO A 210 -1.03 15.36 -13.40
CA PRO A 210 -0.99 16.81 -13.46
C PRO A 210 -0.72 17.43 -12.08
N ASP A 211 0.03 18.52 -12.04
CA ASP A 211 0.46 19.14 -10.77
C ASP A 211 -0.70 19.51 -9.85
N ASP A 212 -1.87 19.85 -10.39
CA ASP A 212 -3.06 20.30 -9.66
C ASP A 212 -4.14 19.21 -9.53
N GLU A 213 -3.75 17.92 -9.73
CA GLU A 213 -4.65 16.77 -9.68
C GLU A 213 -4.17 15.69 -8.70
N VAL A 214 -5.10 14.78 -8.40
CA VAL A 214 -4.89 13.57 -7.59
C VAL A 214 -5.25 12.36 -8.44
N ALA A 215 -4.41 11.33 -8.40
CA ALA A 215 -4.67 10.04 -9.03
C ALA A 215 -4.71 8.92 -7.99
N VAL A 216 -5.40 7.84 -8.31
CA VAL A 216 -5.59 6.67 -7.44
C VAL A 216 -5.41 5.40 -8.25
N ASN A 217 -4.68 4.43 -7.69
CA ASN A 217 -4.60 3.09 -8.21
C ASN A 217 -5.13 2.08 -7.19
N GLY A 218 -6.06 1.26 -7.63
CA GLY A 218 -6.71 0.21 -6.83
C GLY A 218 -6.55 -1.19 -7.43
N ASN A 219 -5.35 -1.58 -7.84
CA ASN A 219 -5.04 -2.87 -8.49
C ASN A 219 -5.61 -3.04 -9.90
N ILE A 220 -5.67 -1.98 -10.65
CA ILE A 220 -6.05 -2.01 -12.06
C ILE A 220 -5.11 -1.10 -12.85
N ALA A 221 -4.83 -1.46 -14.12
CA ALA A 221 -4.13 -0.55 -15.00
C ALA A 221 -4.99 0.69 -15.28
N ARG A 222 -4.40 1.87 -15.16
CA ARG A 222 -5.11 3.15 -15.24
C ARG A 222 -4.75 3.96 -16.49
N ILE A 223 -3.55 3.72 -17.02
CA ILE A 223 -3.05 4.48 -18.17
C ILE A 223 -3.87 4.11 -19.41
N GLY A 224 -4.39 5.11 -20.08
CA GLY A 224 -5.28 4.94 -21.23
C GLY A 224 -4.58 5.13 -22.55
N LYS A 225 -4.92 6.23 -23.24
CA LYS A 225 -4.34 6.61 -24.52
C LYS A 225 -2.96 7.22 -24.32
N LEU A 226 -1.96 6.75 -25.07
CA LEU A 226 -0.59 7.22 -25.00
C LEU A 226 -0.33 8.37 -25.99
N ASP A 227 -0.03 9.57 -25.50
CA ASP A 227 0.53 10.63 -26.32
C ASP A 227 2.07 10.61 -26.30
N ARG A 228 2.65 9.75 -27.12
CA ARG A 228 4.11 9.58 -27.23
C ARG A 228 4.88 10.83 -27.65
N LYS A 229 4.20 11.86 -28.16
CA LYS A 229 4.81 13.14 -28.52
C LYS A 229 4.95 14.05 -27.30
N ASN A 230 4.08 13.92 -26.33
CA ASN A 230 4.09 14.70 -25.10
C ASN A 230 5.03 14.08 -24.04
N LYS A 231 6.32 14.23 -24.25
CA LYS A 231 7.36 13.68 -23.35
C LYS A 231 7.34 14.27 -21.93
N ASN A 232 6.56 15.33 -21.72
CA ASN A 232 6.38 15.89 -20.38
C ASN A 232 5.43 15.06 -19.53
N TYR A 233 4.48 14.35 -20.17
CA TYR A 233 3.45 13.57 -19.49
C TYR A 233 3.50 12.07 -19.78
N PHE A 234 4.21 11.62 -20.82
CA PHE A 234 4.25 10.22 -21.19
C PHE A 234 5.65 9.72 -21.49
N MET A 235 5.96 8.57 -20.92
CA MET A 235 7.13 7.76 -21.26
C MET A 235 6.67 6.32 -21.47
N CYS A 236 7.30 5.56 -22.38
CA CYS A 236 6.91 4.17 -22.63
C CYS A 236 7.98 3.42 -23.42
N SER A 237 7.92 2.11 -23.38
CA SER A 237 8.71 1.23 -24.24
C SER A 237 8.23 1.30 -25.71
N ASP A 238 9.13 0.95 -26.64
CA ASP A 238 8.85 1.08 -28.09
C ASP A 238 8.10 -0.14 -28.67
N ASN A 239 8.03 -1.25 -27.93
CA ASN A 239 7.58 -2.57 -28.41
C ASN A 239 6.12 -2.91 -28.07
N ILE A 240 5.37 -2.02 -27.44
CA ILE A 240 4.03 -2.25 -26.85
C ILE A 240 3.06 -2.86 -27.87
N GLU A 241 2.82 -2.15 -28.98
CA GLU A 241 1.85 -2.56 -29.99
C GLU A 241 2.28 -3.84 -30.73
N ALA A 242 3.59 -4.04 -30.87
CA ALA A 242 4.14 -5.27 -31.46
C ALA A 242 3.87 -6.48 -30.57
N VAL A 243 4.04 -6.34 -29.26
CA VAL A 243 3.74 -7.37 -28.26
C VAL A 243 2.24 -7.64 -28.22
N ALA A 244 1.41 -6.61 -28.16
CA ALA A 244 -0.04 -6.75 -28.16
C ALA A 244 -0.57 -7.51 -29.38
N LYS A 245 -0.05 -7.23 -30.57
CA LYS A 245 -0.39 -7.94 -31.81
C LYS A 245 0.10 -9.38 -31.80
N LYS A 246 1.35 -9.60 -31.38
CA LYS A 246 1.96 -10.93 -31.35
C LYS A 246 1.16 -11.93 -30.51
N TYR A 247 0.63 -11.47 -29.37
CA TYR A 247 -0.13 -12.31 -28.45
C TYR A 247 -1.65 -12.23 -28.66
N GLY A 248 -2.12 -11.55 -29.74
CA GLY A 248 -3.54 -11.46 -30.09
C GLY A 248 -4.36 -10.62 -29.12
N LEU A 249 -3.72 -9.77 -28.32
CA LEU A 249 -4.38 -8.87 -27.35
C LEU A 249 -4.96 -7.62 -28.04
N TRP A 250 -4.45 -7.28 -29.21
CA TRP A 250 -4.92 -6.18 -30.06
C TRP A 250 -4.77 -6.55 -31.55
N ASP A 251 -5.82 -6.34 -32.34
CA ASP A 251 -5.85 -6.69 -33.76
C ASP A 251 -5.17 -5.66 -34.70
N GLY A 252 -4.66 -4.59 -34.13
CA GLY A 252 -4.00 -3.50 -34.86
C GLY A 252 -4.98 -2.48 -35.45
N LYS A 253 -6.25 -2.54 -35.13
CA LYS A 253 -7.29 -1.62 -35.59
C LYS A 253 -7.84 -0.78 -34.45
N GLY A 254 -8.32 0.41 -34.82
CA GLY A 254 -8.85 1.35 -33.84
C GLY A 254 -7.78 1.98 -32.96
N GLU A 255 -8.23 2.70 -31.94
CA GLU A 255 -7.36 3.38 -31.00
C GLU A 255 -6.75 2.37 -30.02
N PHE A 256 -5.45 2.51 -29.76
CA PHE A 256 -4.77 1.71 -28.76
C PHE A 256 -4.96 2.37 -27.38
N ILE A 257 -5.62 1.65 -26.48
CA ILE A 257 -5.84 2.06 -25.09
C ILE A 257 -5.21 1.01 -24.21
N TRP A 258 -4.17 1.39 -23.47
CA TRP A 258 -3.31 0.47 -22.72
C TRP A 258 -4.10 -0.43 -21.77
N TRP A 259 -4.90 0.15 -20.87
CA TRP A 259 -5.66 -0.63 -19.90
C TRP A 259 -6.68 -1.59 -20.55
N LYS A 260 -7.30 -1.21 -21.69
CA LYS A 260 -8.23 -2.09 -22.43
C LYS A 260 -7.52 -3.32 -23.02
N VAL A 261 -6.26 -3.16 -23.38
CA VAL A 261 -5.47 -4.22 -24.01
C VAL A 261 -4.86 -5.14 -22.96
N PHE A 262 -4.39 -4.61 -21.84
CA PHE A 262 -3.54 -5.35 -20.91
C PHE A 262 -4.14 -5.57 -19.52
N SER A 263 -5.21 -4.87 -19.12
CA SER A 263 -5.89 -5.16 -17.86
C SER A 263 -7.07 -6.09 -18.10
N THR A 264 -6.99 -7.29 -17.57
CA THR A 264 -8.06 -8.29 -17.71
C THR A 264 -9.22 -8.06 -16.75
N GLY A 265 -9.04 -7.20 -15.74
CA GLY A 265 -10.02 -6.96 -14.67
C GLY A 265 -10.75 -5.62 -14.73
N TYR A 266 -10.37 -4.72 -15.65
CA TYR A 266 -11.03 -3.42 -15.74
C TYR A 266 -12.47 -3.58 -16.29
N GLY A 267 -13.45 -3.18 -15.49
CA GLY A 267 -14.86 -3.32 -15.84
C GLY A 267 -15.58 -4.51 -15.20
N ASP A 268 -14.90 -5.62 -14.96
CA ASP A 268 -15.46 -6.80 -14.30
C ASP A 268 -15.18 -6.83 -12.78
N GLY A 269 -14.12 -6.14 -12.36
CA GLY A 269 -13.64 -6.13 -10.99
C GLY A 269 -14.27 -5.03 -10.15
N LYS A 270 -15.52 -5.20 -9.69
CA LYS A 270 -16.17 -4.24 -8.78
C LYS A 270 -15.35 -3.98 -7.50
N ASN A 271 -14.63 -5.00 -7.02
CA ASN A 271 -13.79 -4.93 -5.82
C ASN A 271 -12.55 -4.03 -5.94
N HIS A 272 -12.22 -3.54 -7.13
CA HIS A 272 -11.09 -2.64 -7.35
C HIS A 272 -11.56 -1.20 -7.53
N ARG A 273 -12.63 -1.01 -8.32
CA ARG A 273 -13.16 0.30 -8.69
C ARG A 273 -13.77 1.08 -7.52
N GLU A 274 -14.34 0.40 -6.53
CA GLU A 274 -14.95 1.05 -5.36
C GLU A 274 -13.99 2.00 -4.65
N ARG A 275 -12.71 1.61 -4.53
CA ARG A 275 -11.68 2.41 -3.87
C ARG A 275 -11.38 3.71 -4.62
N GLU A 276 -11.19 3.61 -5.93
CA GLU A 276 -10.94 4.78 -6.78
C GLU A 276 -12.16 5.69 -6.83
N TRP A 277 -13.34 5.10 -7.05
CA TRP A 277 -14.59 5.82 -7.06
C TRP A 277 -14.84 6.57 -5.75
N TYR A 278 -14.66 5.89 -4.61
CA TYR A 278 -14.84 6.49 -3.28
C TYR A 278 -13.90 7.68 -3.08
N ILE A 279 -12.59 7.47 -3.31
CA ILE A 279 -11.58 8.51 -3.11
C ILE A 279 -11.83 9.71 -4.04
N PHE A 280 -12.16 9.49 -5.30
CA PHE A 280 -12.46 10.58 -6.23
C PHE A 280 -13.73 11.34 -5.85
N ASN A 281 -14.78 10.68 -5.36
CA ASN A 281 -15.98 11.37 -4.90
C ASN A 281 -15.78 12.12 -3.60
N GLU A 282 -14.90 11.67 -2.69
CA GLU A 282 -14.51 12.44 -1.50
C GLU A 282 -13.73 13.72 -1.89
N LEU A 283 -12.86 13.63 -2.89
CA LEU A 283 -12.01 14.76 -3.31
C LEU A 283 -12.69 15.71 -4.28
N ALA A 284 -13.57 15.23 -5.12
CA ALA A 284 -14.21 16.00 -6.20
C ALA A 284 -15.70 15.60 -6.38
N PRO A 285 -16.54 15.75 -5.34
CA PRO A 285 -17.94 15.30 -5.34
C PRO A 285 -18.80 15.93 -6.45
N SER A 286 -18.49 17.15 -6.90
CA SER A 286 -19.23 17.80 -7.99
C SER A 286 -19.10 17.10 -9.34
N LEU A 287 -18.09 16.23 -9.54
CA LEU A 287 -17.95 15.41 -10.73
C LEU A 287 -19.07 14.36 -10.83
N ASN A 288 -19.70 14.02 -9.70
CA ASN A 288 -20.81 13.06 -9.62
C ASN A 288 -20.48 11.76 -10.39
N LEU A 289 -19.30 11.19 -10.13
CA LEU A 289 -18.83 9.99 -10.80
C LEU A 289 -19.71 8.80 -10.46
N SER A 290 -20.01 7.95 -11.45
CA SER A 290 -20.74 6.71 -11.23
C SER A 290 -19.79 5.55 -10.97
N ILE A 291 -20.08 4.76 -9.94
CA ILE A 291 -19.36 3.52 -9.67
C ILE A 291 -19.52 2.48 -10.81
N ASP A 292 -20.61 2.58 -11.57
CA ASP A 292 -20.92 1.71 -12.71
C ASP A 292 -20.40 2.30 -14.05
N ALA A 293 -19.65 3.41 -14.03
CA ALA A 293 -19.05 3.96 -15.25
C ALA A 293 -18.11 2.94 -15.91
N GLU A 294 -18.07 2.92 -17.25
CA GLU A 294 -17.12 2.05 -17.97
C GLU A 294 -15.65 2.41 -17.60
N GLU A 295 -15.38 3.69 -17.44
CA GLU A 295 -14.05 4.22 -17.11
C GLU A 295 -14.18 5.36 -16.10
N LEU A 296 -13.31 5.37 -15.08
CA LEU A 296 -13.10 6.52 -14.23
C LEU A 296 -11.94 7.36 -14.80
N PRO A 297 -11.91 8.69 -14.56
CA PRO A 297 -10.79 9.52 -15.01
C PRO A 297 -9.47 9.00 -14.43
N PHE A 298 -8.35 9.17 -15.16
CA PHE A 298 -7.02 8.83 -14.67
C PHE A 298 -6.68 9.59 -13.40
N SER A 299 -7.02 10.87 -13.35
CA SER A 299 -6.84 11.77 -12.21
C SER A 299 -7.97 12.79 -12.15
N VAL A 300 -8.17 13.40 -11.00
CA VAL A 300 -9.18 14.44 -10.77
C VAL A 300 -8.54 15.67 -10.13
N LYS A 301 -9.08 16.84 -10.46
CA LYS A 301 -8.76 18.06 -9.72
C LYS A 301 -9.60 18.11 -8.47
N PRO A 302 -8.99 18.06 -7.27
CA PRO A 302 -9.74 18.11 -6.02
C PRO A 302 -10.40 19.48 -5.85
N GLU A 303 -11.59 19.53 -5.24
CA GLU A 303 -12.32 20.79 -4.98
C GLU A 303 -11.62 21.66 -3.93
N LYS A 304 -10.87 21.03 -3.04
CA LYS A 304 -10.00 21.68 -2.06
C LYS A 304 -8.61 21.09 -2.17
N LYS A 305 -7.59 21.90 -1.87
CA LYS A 305 -6.24 21.38 -1.77
C LYS A 305 -6.17 20.27 -0.71
N VAL A 306 -5.40 19.25 -1.03
CA VAL A 306 -5.27 18.02 -0.22
C VAL A 306 -4.12 18.20 0.76
N ASP A 307 -4.40 18.03 2.04
CA ASP A 307 -3.38 17.92 3.08
C ASP A 307 -2.90 16.46 3.19
N VAL A 308 -1.70 16.25 3.71
CA VAL A 308 -1.22 14.88 3.97
C VAL A 308 -2.13 14.11 4.92
N ARG A 309 -2.79 14.81 5.86
CA ARG A 309 -3.80 14.22 6.76
C ARG A 309 -5.03 13.73 5.98
N ASP A 310 -5.45 14.44 4.93
CA ASP A 310 -6.56 13.99 4.08
C ASP A 310 -6.22 12.66 3.40
N VAL A 311 -4.96 12.51 2.92
CA VAL A 311 -4.49 11.24 2.36
C VAL A 311 -4.48 10.13 3.40
N MET A 312 -4.02 10.42 4.62
CA MET A 312 -4.05 9.47 5.74
C MET A 312 -5.48 9.04 6.07
N GLU A 313 -6.44 9.97 6.06
CA GLU A 313 -7.84 9.70 6.33
C GLU A 313 -8.47 8.85 5.22
N LEU A 314 -8.18 9.14 3.96
CA LEU A 314 -8.62 8.32 2.82
C LEU A 314 -8.11 6.88 2.93
N PHE A 315 -6.90 6.67 3.48
CA PHE A 315 -6.38 5.32 3.74
C PHE A 315 -7.09 4.59 4.90
N ARG A 316 -7.84 5.29 5.75
CA ARG A 316 -8.67 4.69 6.82
C ARG A 316 -10.04 4.25 6.33
N ALA A 317 -10.42 4.60 5.10
CA ALA A 317 -11.75 4.37 4.60
C ALA A 317 -12.11 2.88 4.59
N ASN A 318 -13.07 2.54 5.42
CA ASN A 318 -13.72 1.24 5.51
C ASN A 318 -15.21 1.31 5.09
N TYR A 319 -15.60 2.46 4.57
CA TYR A 319 -16.93 2.82 4.07
C TYR A 319 -18.05 2.90 5.11
N GLU A 320 -17.79 2.76 6.41
CA GLU A 320 -18.83 2.94 7.44
C GLU A 320 -19.55 4.28 7.26
N GLY A 321 -20.89 4.23 7.27
CA GLY A 321 -21.75 5.41 7.10
C GLY A 321 -21.96 5.85 5.65
N SER A 322 -21.33 5.22 4.66
CA SER A 322 -21.54 5.46 3.23
C SER A 322 -22.52 4.45 2.62
N GLU A 323 -22.85 4.62 1.34
CA GLU A 323 -23.63 3.64 0.58
C GLU A 323 -22.91 2.29 0.36
N LEU A 324 -21.60 2.24 0.56
CA LEU A 324 -20.79 1.04 0.48
C LEU A 324 -20.58 0.34 1.84
N ASP A 325 -21.25 0.81 2.90
CA ASP A 325 -21.10 0.25 4.24
C ASP A 325 -21.60 -1.20 4.30
N VAL A 326 -20.68 -2.14 4.48
CA VAL A 326 -20.98 -3.58 4.56
C VAL A 326 -21.77 -3.95 5.81
N THR A 327 -21.82 -3.08 6.82
CA THR A 327 -22.52 -3.32 8.10
C THR A 327 -23.91 -2.71 8.17
N GLN A 328 -24.30 -1.86 7.21
CA GLN A 328 -25.50 -1.02 7.25
C GLN A 328 -26.82 -1.77 7.49
N ASN A 329 -26.93 -3.02 7.03
CA ASN A 329 -28.14 -3.84 7.18
C ASN A 329 -28.07 -4.83 8.36
N LEU A 330 -26.98 -4.85 9.12
CA LEU A 330 -26.80 -5.68 10.31
C LEU A 330 -27.28 -4.93 11.54
N LEU A 331 -28.59 -4.77 11.63
CA LEU A 331 -29.26 -3.96 12.66
C LEU A 331 -29.80 -4.83 13.79
N TYR A 332 -29.89 -4.25 15.00
CA TYR A 332 -30.60 -4.83 16.13
C TYR A 332 -31.32 -3.75 16.95
N GLU A 333 -32.37 -4.16 17.63
CA GLU A 333 -33.14 -3.29 18.50
C GLU A 333 -32.47 -3.20 19.89
N LYS A 334 -32.21 -1.96 20.34
CA LYS A 334 -31.64 -1.66 21.64
C LYS A 334 -32.59 -0.80 22.44
N LYS A 335 -32.85 -1.18 23.69
CA LYS A 335 -33.57 -0.33 24.63
C LYS A 335 -32.65 0.79 25.14
N VAL A 336 -33.00 2.02 24.86
CA VAL A 336 -32.28 3.23 25.32
C VAL A 336 -33.22 4.14 26.10
N LYS A 337 -32.69 5.07 26.91
CA LYS A 337 -33.48 6.13 27.53
C LYS A 337 -33.44 7.36 26.63
N ASP A 338 -34.61 7.94 26.34
CA ASP A 338 -34.73 9.23 25.67
C ASP A 338 -34.30 10.39 26.59
N GLU A 339 -34.29 11.60 26.06
CA GLU A 339 -33.96 12.82 26.81
C GLU A 339 -34.83 13.04 28.04
N ASN A 340 -36.04 12.46 28.07
CA ASN A 340 -37.00 12.55 29.17
C ASN A 340 -36.87 11.36 30.15
N GLY A 341 -35.94 10.44 29.92
CA GLY A 341 -35.74 9.25 30.74
C GLY A 341 -36.67 8.07 30.43
N ASN A 342 -37.53 8.15 29.40
CA ASN A 342 -38.40 7.05 28.99
C ASN A 342 -37.61 6.00 28.25
N VAL A 343 -38.00 4.74 28.44
CA VAL A 343 -37.38 3.62 27.66
C VAL A 343 -38.00 3.60 26.29
N VAL A 344 -37.18 3.83 25.27
CA VAL A 344 -37.54 3.71 23.84
C VAL A 344 -36.72 2.61 23.18
N ILE A 345 -37.21 2.08 22.05
CA ILE A 345 -36.47 1.12 21.21
C ILE A 345 -35.75 1.96 20.16
N ASP A 346 -34.43 1.80 20.10
CA ASP A 346 -33.58 2.38 19.07
C ASP A 346 -33.03 1.24 18.21
N THR A 347 -32.98 1.46 16.88
CA THR A 347 -32.44 0.51 15.93
C THR A 347 -31.05 0.94 15.53
N VAL A 348 -30.05 0.18 15.90
CA VAL A 348 -28.63 0.51 15.70
C VAL A 348 -27.90 -0.63 14.99
N VAL A 349 -26.77 -0.30 14.38
CA VAL A 349 -25.87 -1.33 13.82
C VAL A 349 -25.40 -2.25 14.95
N ASN A 350 -25.41 -3.54 14.68
CA ASN A 350 -24.96 -4.55 15.65
C ASN A 350 -23.48 -4.31 16.00
N PRO A 351 -23.13 -4.14 17.29
CA PRO A 351 -21.75 -3.85 17.69
C PRO A 351 -20.75 -4.96 17.35
N TYR A 352 -21.22 -6.17 17.05
CA TYR A 352 -20.39 -7.30 16.58
C TYR A 352 -20.18 -7.33 15.07
N ALA A 353 -20.89 -6.50 14.31
CA ALA A 353 -20.60 -6.26 12.90
C ALA A 353 -19.33 -5.40 12.78
N ASN A 354 -18.48 -5.72 11.83
CA ASN A 354 -17.31 -4.93 11.53
C ASN A 354 -17.07 -4.84 10.01
N PRO A 355 -16.35 -3.82 9.53
CA PRO A 355 -16.14 -3.60 8.09
C PRO A 355 -15.34 -4.71 7.39
N TRP A 356 -14.59 -5.50 8.16
CA TRP A 356 -13.65 -6.52 7.63
C TRP A 356 -14.12 -7.94 7.91
N MET A 357 -15.44 -8.18 7.78
CA MET A 357 -15.97 -9.54 7.91
C MET A 357 -15.43 -10.45 6.80
N ASN A 358 -14.96 -11.63 7.17
CA ASN A 358 -14.53 -12.63 6.20
C ASN A 358 -15.70 -13.26 5.44
N SER A 359 -15.40 -13.93 4.32
CA SER A 359 -16.37 -14.60 3.45
C SER A 359 -17.30 -15.57 4.20
N THR A 360 -16.79 -16.30 5.19
CA THR A 360 -17.57 -17.21 6.02
C THR A 360 -18.62 -16.47 6.85
N ARG A 361 -18.27 -15.34 7.48
CA ARG A 361 -19.23 -14.51 8.22
C ARG A 361 -20.29 -13.91 7.30
N ILE A 362 -19.87 -13.37 6.18
CA ILE A 362 -20.77 -12.81 5.16
C ILE A 362 -21.76 -13.88 4.67
N SER A 363 -21.27 -15.06 4.34
CA SER A 363 -22.08 -16.19 3.93
C SER A 363 -23.10 -16.62 5.01
N MET A 364 -22.67 -16.64 6.28
CA MET A 364 -23.55 -16.95 7.40
C MET A 364 -24.68 -15.92 7.56
N TYR A 365 -24.38 -14.62 7.49
CA TYR A 365 -25.40 -13.58 7.58
C TYR A 365 -26.38 -13.66 6.40
N ASN A 366 -25.88 -13.84 5.19
CA ASN A 366 -26.72 -13.97 3.99
C ASN A 366 -27.52 -15.28 3.96
N TYR A 367 -27.06 -16.34 4.62
CA TYR A 367 -27.85 -17.56 4.83
C TYR A 367 -29.03 -17.32 5.77
N LEU A 368 -28.82 -16.57 6.86
CA LEU A 368 -29.88 -16.23 7.81
C LEU A 368 -30.89 -15.23 7.25
N LYS A 369 -30.41 -14.24 6.53
CA LYS A 369 -31.22 -13.21 5.85
C LYS A 369 -30.55 -12.86 4.52
N PRO A 370 -31.09 -13.34 3.38
CA PRO A 370 -30.54 -13.06 2.06
C PRO A 370 -30.31 -11.57 1.82
N GLU A 371 -29.21 -11.24 1.16
CA GLU A 371 -28.81 -9.87 0.80
C GLU A 371 -28.59 -8.93 2.00
N SER A 372 -28.38 -9.45 3.20
CA SER A 372 -28.13 -8.62 4.39
C SER A 372 -26.73 -7.99 4.36
N VAL A 373 -25.77 -8.63 3.71
CA VAL A 373 -24.39 -8.12 3.56
C VAL A 373 -23.98 -8.19 2.09
N LYS A 374 -23.65 -7.04 1.53
CA LYS A 374 -22.96 -6.94 0.25
C LYS A 374 -21.52 -6.53 0.53
N PHE A 375 -20.57 -7.37 0.08
CA PHE A 375 -19.17 -7.09 0.28
C PHE A 375 -18.71 -5.98 -0.67
N TYR A 376 -18.01 -5.01 -0.09
CA TYR A 376 -17.23 -4.01 -0.79
C TYR A 376 -15.84 -3.97 -0.19
N ARG A 377 -14.82 -4.01 -1.04
CA ARG A 377 -13.43 -3.97 -0.59
C ARG A 377 -13.07 -2.53 -0.18
N GLY A 378 -12.89 -2.28 1.11
CA GLY A 378 -12.46 -1.00 1.65
C GLY A 378 -11.04 -0.60 1.23
N VAL A 379 -10.68 0.66 1.41
CA VAL A 379 -9.28 1.12 1.26
C VAL A 379 -8.45 0.53 2.40
N ALA A 380 -8.91 0.69 3.64
CA ALA A 380 -8.31 0.04 4.81
C ALA A 380 -8.73 -1.42 4.90
N MET A 381 -7.76 -2.32 5.05
CA MET A 381 -8.03 -3.76 5.19
C MET A 381 -7.38 -4.35 6.43
N SER A 382 -8.10 -5.30 7.06
CA SER A 382 -7.64 -5.96 8.29
C SER A 382 -6.43 -6.91 8.10
N TRP A 383 -6.07 -7.21 6.86
CA TRP A 383 -4.89 -8.00 6.49
C TRP A 383 -3.76 -7.16 5.89
N CYS A 384 -3.82 -5.85 6.02
CA CYS A 384 -2.72 -4.98 5.66
C CYS A 384 -1.47 -5.31 6.47
N ALA A 385 -0.33 -5.43 5.84
CA ALA A 385 0.96 -5.64 6.50
C ALA A 385 1.50 -4.30 7.02
N TYR A 386 1.48 -3.29 6.19
CA TYR A 386 1.83 -1.90 6.50
C TYR A 386 1.25 -0.96 5.45
N SER A 387 1.27 0.34 5.74
CA SER A 387 1.01 1.35 4.72
C SER A 387 1.93 2.56 4.88
N THR A 388 2.18 3.25 3.76
CA THR A 388 3.01 4.44 3.68
C THR A 388 2.23 5.60 3.09
N VAL A 389 2.45 6.81 3.61
CA VAL A 389 2.14 8.08 2.95
C VAL A 389 3.42 8.88 2.97
N ILE A 390 3.94 9.25 1.81
CA ILE A 390 5.26 9.86 1.70
C ILE A 390 5.13 11.25 1.09
N GLN A 391 5.64 12.25 1.81
CA GLN A 391 5.76 13.63 1.32
C GLN A 391 7.18 13.88 0.84
N CYS A 392 7.31 14.47 -0.36
CA CYS A 392 8.56 14.96 -0.91
C CYS A 392 8.50 16.50 -0.94
N ARG A 393 9.30 17.17 -0.11
CA ARG A 393 9.25 18.60 0.18
C ARG A 393 10.52 19.29 -0.29
N GLY A 394 10.56 19.69 -1.57
CA GLY A 394 11.76 20.21 -2.23
C GLY A 394 12.31 21.55 -1.72
N TRP A 395 11.62 22.22 -0.79
CA TRP A 395 12.07 23.44 -0.13
C TRP A 395 12.84 23.19 1.17
N MET A 396 12.94 21.95 1.59
CA MET A 396 13.65 21.53 2.79
C MET A 396 14.96 20.81 2.44
N PRO A 397 15.94 20.78 3.34
CA PRO A 397 17.08 19.88 3.21
C PRO A 397 16.64 18.43 3.01
N ASP A 398 17.37 17.66 2.20
CA ASP A 398 17.01 16.27 1.88
C ASP A 398 16.79 15.42 3.14
N GLU A 399 17.55 15.65 4.21
CA GLU A 399 17.46 14.90 5.46
C GLU A 399 16.07 14.99 6.14
N ILE A 400 15.35 16.08 5.92
CA ILE A 400 14.01 16.32 6.51
C ILE A 400 12.95 16.62 5.45
N GLY A 401 13.31 16.73 4.19
CA GLY A 401 12.39 16.99 3.08
C GLY A 401 11.50 15.79 2.78
N GLY A 402 12.07 14.60 2.72
CA GLY A 402 11.34 13.35 2.59
C GLY A 402 10.85 12.86 3.96
N ILE A 403 9.56 12.60 4.09
CA ILE A 403 8.97 12.01 5.29
C ILE A 403 7.99 10.90 4.92
N CYS A 404 8.28 9.69 5.38
CA CYS A 404 7.39 8.54 5.29
C CYS A 404 6.56 8.43 6.58
N TRP A 405 5.27 8.64 6.47
CA TRP A 405 4.28 8.37 7.50
C TRP A 405 3.92 6.88 7.44
N PHE A 406 4.62 6.08 8.24
CA PHE A 406 4.56 4.63 8.22
C PHE A 406 3.52 4.11 9.21
N SER A 407 2.55 3.32 8.75
CA SER A 407 1.59 2.64 9.61
C SER A 407 1.83 1.14 9.58
N VAL A 408 1.89 0.53 10.74
CA VAL A 408 2.01 -0.92 10.91
C VAL A 408 0.61 -1.52 10.96
N GLU A 409 0.36 -2.59 10.21
CA GLU A 409 -0.93 -3.27 10.15
C GLU A 409 -2.04 -2.39 9.53
N ASN A 410 -3.32 -2.59 9.86
CA ASN A 410 -4.47 -1.87 9.31
C ASN A 410 -4.38 -0.35 9.57
N PRO A 411 -4.31 0.50 8.54
CA PRO A 411 -4.18 1.95 8.72
C PRO A 411 -5.40 2.61 9.37
N ALA A 412 -6.57 1.97 9.39
CA ALA A 412 -7.74 2.45 10.13
C ALA A 412 -7.63 2.24 11.63
N GLU A 413 -6.71 1.39 12.06
CA GLU A 413 -6.58 0.94 13.44
C GLU A 413 -5.21 1.24 14.05
N SER A 414 -4.28 1.80 13.27
CA SER A 414 -2.90 2.05 13.69
C SER A 414 -2.46 3.47 13.35
N PRO A 415 -1.69 4.15 14.22
CA PRO A 415 -1.18 5.49 13.97
C PRO A 415 -0.04 5.45 12.96
N ARG A 416 0.25 6.59 12.35
CA ARG A 416 1.39 6.74 11.46
C ARG A 416 2.61 7.24 12.21
N ILE A 417 3.70 6.51 12.06
CA ILE A 417 5.01 6.80 12.65
C ILE A 417 5.83 7.59 11.63
N PRO A 418 6.29 8.81 11.93
CA PRO A 418 7.09 9.58 11.01
C PRO A 418 8.52 9.05 10.93
N ILE A 419 8.98 8.74 9.69
CA ILE A 419 10.34 8.30 9.36
C ILE A 419 10.89 9.23 8.29
N TYR A 420 12.00 9.90 8.58
CA TYR A 420 12.60 10.87 7.67
C TYR A 420 13.59 10.24 6.70
N SER A 421 13.76 10.86 5.52
CA SER A 421 14.77 10.49 4.53
C SER A 421 16.20 10.55 5.06
N GLY A 422 16.46 11.39 6.06
CA GLY A 422 17.76 11.45 6.76
C GLY A 422 17.93 10.46 7.91
N SER A 423 16.97 9.58 8.17
CA SER A 423 17.10 8.56 9.20
C SER A 423 18.18 7.55 8.82
N THR A 424 18.80 6.95 9.82
CA THR A 424 19.82 5.88 9.64
C THR A 424 19.54 4.67 10.51
N LYS A 425 18.52 4.75 11.35
CA LYS A 425 18.14 3.70 12.28
C LYS A 425 16.63 3.71 12.52
N LEU A 426 16.05 2.53 12.57
CA LEU A 426 14.63 2.32 12.92
C LEU A 426 14.48 1.84 14.37
N PRO A 427 13.28 1.98 14.95
CA PRO A 427 12.97 1.51 16.30
C PRO A 427 13.15 -0.01 16.43
N ALA A 428 13.38 -0.49 17.64
CA ALA A 428 13.50 -1.92 17.93
C ALA A 428 12.23 -2.70 17.53
N GLY A 429 12.41 -3.87 16.92
CA GLY A 429 11.36 -4.76 16.46
C GLY A 429 10.83 -4.47 15.05
N PHE A 430 11.32 -3.40 14.39
CA PHE A 430 11.01 -3.12 12.99
C PHE A 430 11.73 -4.08 12.03
N ASP A 431 12.85 -4.63 12.43
CA ASP A 431 13.67 -5.58 11.67
C ASP A 431 13.19 -7.05 11.78
N MET A 432 12.00 -7.29 12.36
CA MET A 432 11.42 -8.61 12.56
C MET A 432 10.07 -8.76 11.86
N CYS A 433 9.89 -9.83 11.10
CA CYS A 433 8.62 -10.15 10.46
C CYS A 433 7.61 -10.74 11.46
N GLY A 434 6.41 -10.19 11.49
CA GLY A 434 5.30 -10.70 12.29
C GLY A 434 4.29 -11.53 11.49
N ASN A 435 4.33 -11.51 10.16
CA ASN A 435 3.32 -12.22 9.35
C ASN A 435 3.56 -13.73 9.23
N VAL A 436 4.80 -14.19 9.32
CA VAL A 436 5.12 -15.62 9.18
C VAL A 436 4.63 -16.41 10.38
N ARG A 437 4.80 -15.86 11.58
CA ARG A 437 4.38 -16.47 12.84
C ARG A 437 4.24 -15.41 13.94
N TYR A 438 3.58 -15.78 15.02
CA TYR A 438 3.54 -14.95 16.22
C TYR A 438 4.96 -14.75 16.77
N ASN A 439 5.30 -13.48 17.02
CA ASN A 439 6.58 -13.08 17.62
C ASN A 439 6.39 -11.79 18.42
N ASP A 440 6.57 -11.88 19.76
CA ASP A 440 6.41 -10.71 20.66
C ASP A 440 7.44 -9.61 20.41
N ASP A 441 8.58 -9.92 19.79
CA ASP A 441 9.60 -8.92 19.46
C ASP A 441 9.29 -8.16 18.16
N ALA A 442 8.42 -8.70 17.29
CA ALA A 442 8.02 -8.04 16.05
C ALA A 442 7.02 -6.91 16.34
N VAL A 443 7.32 -5.72 15.83
CA VAL A 443 6.46 -4.53 16.03
C VAL A 443 5.00 -4.76 15.61
N LEU A 444 4.76 -5.53 14.56
CA LEU A 444 3.44 -5.87 14.07
C LEU A 444 2.52 -6.40 15.18
N TRP A 445 3.00 -7.32 16.02
CA TRP A 445 2.17 -7.98 17.03
C TRP A 445 1.74 -7.07 18.18
N HIS A 446 2.48 -5.98 18.41
CA HIS A 446 2.05 -4.98 19.40
C HIS A 446 0.79 -4.24 18.97
N TYR A 447 0.62 -4.01 17.66
CA TYR A 447 -0.60 -3.39 17.10
C TYR A 447 -1.67 -4.44 16.82
N ARG A 448 -1.32 -5.52 16.15
CA ARG A 448 -2.26 -6.56 15.70
C ARG A 448 -3.08 -7.16 16.82
N LYS A 449 -2.52 -7.37 18.03
CA LYS A 449 -3.28 -7.91 19.17
C LYS A 449 -4.45 -6.99 19.56
N ALA A 450 -4.22 -5.72 19.71
CA ALA A 450 -5.27 -4.74 20.04
C ALA A 450 -6.29 -4.60 18.89
N ASN A 451 -5.79 -4.46 17.65
CA ASN A 451 -6.64 -4.27 16.46
C ASN A 451 -7.57 -5.47 16.24
N LYS A 452 -7.06 -6.70 16.29
CA LYS A 452 -7.90 -7.90 16.14
C LYS A 452 -8.92 -8.07 17.26
N LEU A 453 -8.58 -7.70 18.50
CA LEU A 453 -9.55 -7.68 19.60
C LEU A 453 -10.62 -6.59 19.38
N ALA A 454 -10.25 -5.42 18.88
CA ALA A 454 -11.20 -4.37 18.55
C ALA A 454 -12.23 -4.84 17.51
N GLN A 455 -11.80 -5.58 16.50
CA GLN A 455 -12.67 -6.12 15.45
C GLN A 455 -13.69 -7.16 15.95
N VAL A 456 -13.49 -7.73 17.14
CA VAL A 456 -14.46 -8.69 17.72
C VAL A 456 -15.78 -8.00 18.06
N CYS A 457 -15.75 -6.77 18.54
CA CYS A 457 -16.94 -5.98 18.90
C CYS A 457 -16.74 -4.50 18.49
N TRP A 458 -16.54 -4.30 17.19
CA TRP A 458 -16.12 -3.04 16.58
C TRP A 458 -16.94 -1.83 17.03
N GLY A 459 -18.27 -1.96 17.07
CA GLY A 459 -19.16 -0.88 17.51
C GLY A 459 -18.97 -0.41 18.96
N ARG A 460 -18.23 -1.16 19.80
CA ARG A 460 -17.94 -0.79 21.21
C ARG A 460 -16.50 -0.35 21.41
N THR A 461 -15.59 -0.75 20.55
CA THR A 461 -14.14 -0.59 20.71
C THR A 461 -13.55 0.48 19.80
N LYS A 462 -14.17 0.73 18.63
CA LYS A 462 -13.62 1.61 17.59
C LYS A 462 -13.30 3.02 18.07
N SER A 463 -14.17 3.62 18.86
CA SER A 463 -13.96 5.00 19.33
C SER A 463 -12.68 5.16 20.13
N LEU A 464 -12.42 4.23 21.07
CA LEU A 464 -11.20 4.26 21.88
C LEU A 464 -9.95 4.10 21.02
N LEU A 465 -10.00 3.23 20.00
CA LEU A 465 -8.89 2.97 19.11
C LEU A 465 -8.62 4.18 18.21
N GLN A 466 -9.66 4.70 17.54
CA GLN A 466 -9.57 5.85 16.64
C GLN A 466 -9.14 7.13 17.38
N GLU A 467 -9.64 7.39 18.59
CA GLU A 467 -9.18 8.51 19.43
C GLU A 467 -7.68 8.44 19.70
N ASN A 468 -7.11 7.24 19.92
CA ASN A 468 -5.68 7.08 20.11
C ASN A 468 -4.89 7.25 18.82
N VAL A 469 -5.40 6.79 17.67
CA VAL A 469 -4.80 7.05 16.36
C VAL A 469 -4.68 8.56 16.13
N MET A 470 -5.80 9.28 16.23
CA MET A 470 -5.84 10.73 16.02
C MET A 470 -4.95 11.49 17.02
N ARG A 471 -4.96 11.10 18.29
CA ARG A 471 -4.13 11.72 19.32
C ARG A 471 -2.64 11.66 18.98
N TYR A 472 -2.14 10.52 18.47
CA TYR A 472 -0.74 10.39 18.10
C TYR A 472 -0.40 11.16 16.83
N GLU A 473 -1.26 11.15 15.85
CA GLU A 473 -1.04 11.94 14.63
C GLU A 473 -1.08 13.45 14.92
N ASP A 474 -2.05 13.92 15.70
CA ASP A 474 -2.09 15.32 16.16
C ASP A 474 -0.84 15.73 16.92
N LYS A 475 -0.35 14.82 17.79
CA LYS A 475 0.93 15.03 18.49
C LYS A 475 2.09 15.18 17.49
N ALA A 476 2.22 14.29 16.52
CA ALA A 476 3.27 14.37 15.50
C ALA A 476 3.19 15.70 14.75
N PHE A 477 2.02 16.08 14.24
CA PHE A 477 1.85 17.33 13.50
C PHE A 477 2.13 18.60 14.34
N ALA A 478 1.93 18.53 15.66
CA ALA A 478 2.28 19.62 16.56
C ALA A 478 3.80 19.70 16.85
N GLU A 479 4.47 18.55 16.91
CA GLU A 479 5.89 18.46 17.32
C GLU A 479 6.87 18.59 16.14
N LEU A 480 6.51 18.04 14.95
CA LEU A 480 7.42 17.98 13.81
C LEU A 480 7.92 19.35 13.33
N PRO A 481 7.13 20.43 13.26
CA PRO A 481 7.66 21.73 12.86
C PRO A 481 8.82 22.22 13.75
N VAL A 482 8.74 21.99 15.06
CA VAL A 482 9.80 22.38 16.02
C VAL A 482 11.03 21.49 15.85
N LEU A 483 10.83 20.19 15.66
CA LEU A 483 11.92 19.25 15.38
C LEU A 483 12.66 19.62 14.09
N GLU A 484 11.91 19.88 13.00
CA GLU A 484 12.45 20.20 11.68
C GLU A 484 13.21 21.51 11.67
N GLU A 485 12.72 22.55 12.36
CA GLU A 485 13.44 23.81 12.54
C GLU A 485 14.78 23.58 13.21
N ARG A 486 14.79 22.81 14.30
CA ARG A 486 16.04 22.51 15.05
C ARG A 486 17.01 21.67 14.23
N VAL A 487 16.52 20.67 13.51
CA VAL A 487 17.35 19.84 12.61
C VAL A 487 17.94 20.69 11.49
N ALA A 488 17.13 21.57 10.86
CA ALA A 488 17.62 22.48 9.82
C ALA A 488 18.72 23.43 10.32
N GLU A 489 18.64 23.91 11.56
CA GLU A 489 19.72 24.71 12.19
C GLU A 489 21.00 23.89 12.33
N LEU A 490 20.92 22.65 12.87
CA LEU A 490 22.08 21.77 13.03
C LEU A 490 22.75 21.45 11.68
N LEU A 491 21.96 21.21 10.63
CA LEU A 491 22.49 20.98 9.29
C LEU A 491 23.22 22.24 8.74
N LYS A 492 22.67 23.44 8.96
CA LYS A 492 23.34 24.71 8.59
C LYS A 492 24.65 24.93 9.37
N GLU A 493 24.73 24.46 10.60
CA GLU A 493 25.94 24.50 11.43
C GLU A 493 26.96 23.40 11.05
N GLY A 494 26.66 22.52 10.09
CA GLY A 494 27.50 21.39 9.70
C GLY A 494 27.48 20.22 10.69
N LYS A 495 26.52 20.18 11.62
CA LYS A 495 26.36 19.14 12.66
C LYS A 495 25.44 18.03 12.21
N LYS A 496 25.76 17.40 11.08
CA LYS A 496 24.91 16.36 10.47
C LYS A 496 24.63 15.19 11.42
N ASP A 497 25.63 14.71 12.16
CA ASP A 497 25.46 13.56 13.06
C ASP A 497 24.49 13.86 14.23
N GLU A 498 24.53 15.09 14.76
CA GLU A 498 23.59 15.54 15.79
C GLU A 498 22.16 15.62 15.23
N ALA A 499 22.00 16.15 14.02
CA ALA A 499 20.73 16.25 13.31
C ALA A 499 20.11 14.86 13.07
N VAL A 500 20.88 13.92 12.53
CA VAL A 500 20.45 12.53 12.29
C VAL A 500 20.09 11.82 13.58
N THR A 501 20.90 12.01 14.64
CA THR A 501 20.62 11.44 15.96
C THR A 501 19.29 11.93 16.50
N MET A 502 18.97 13.22 16.32
CA MET A 502 17.71 13.81 16.76
C MET A 502 16.51 13.19 16.02
N LEU A 503 16.60 13.00 14.70
CA LEU A 503 15.56 12.35 13.89
C LEU A 503 15.32 10.90 14.35
N ASN A 504 16.38 10.12 14.48
CA ASN A 504 16.32 8.72 14.93
C ASN A 504 15.69 8.59 16.32
N ASN A 505 16.06 9.46 17.25
CA ASN A 505 15.49 9.47 18.61
C ASN A 505 14.02 9.81 18.60
N TYR A 506 13.60 10.84 17.85
CA TYR A 506 12.20 11.21 17.74
C TYR A 506 11.35 10.04 17.22
N THR A 507 11.74 9.43 16.09
CA THR A 507 11.05 8.27 15.53
C THR A 507 10.97 7.10 16.54
N SER A 508 12.07 6.82 17.25
CA SER A 508 12.13 5.74 18.23
C SER A 508 11.26 5.98 19.46
N ASP A 509 11.27 7.19 19.99
CA ASP A 509 10.46 7.57 21.15
C ASP A 509 8.97 7.59 20.79
N PHE A 510 8.62 8.10 19.61
CA PHE A 510 7.26 8.10 19.11
C PHE A 510 6.73 6.68 18.92
N ALA A 511 7.48 5.80 18.24
CA ALA A 511 7.12 4.41 18.05
C ALA A 511 7.02 3.65 19.39
N GLY A 512 7.89 3.93 20.34
CA GLY A 512 7.84 3.37 21.69
C GLY A 512 6.57 3.74 22.43
N ALA A 513 6.17 5.00 22.37
CA ALA A 513 4.98 5.51 23.03
C ALA A 513 3.68 4.94 22.40
N THR A 514 3.61 4.86 21.06
CA THR A 514 2.47 4.25 20.38
C THR A 514 2.36 2.76 20.70
N ARG A 515 3.47 2.02 20.67
CA ARG A 515 3.53 0.60 21.05
C ARG A 515 2.99 0.36 22.46
N GLN A 516 3.43 1.15 23.44
CA GLN A 516 2.95 1.04 24.82
C GLN A 516 1.44 1.26 24.89
N THR A 517 0.91 2.26 24.20
CA THR A 517 -0.53 2.54 24.19
C THR A 517 -1.34 1.40 23.58
N TRP A 518 -0.86 0.76 22.49
CA TRP A 518 -1.56 -0.39 21.89
C TRP A 518 -1.56 -1.61 22.82
N GLN A 519 -0.47 -1.85 23.55
CA GLN A 519 -0.44 -2.87 24.60
C GLN A 519 -1.42 -2.59 25.75
N GLU A 520 -1.59 -1.33 26.14
CA GLU A 520 -2.58 -0.93 27.15
C GLU A 520 -4.01 -1.09 26.63
N MET A 521 -4.28 -0.77 25.34
CA MET A 521 -5.58 -1.00 24.72
C MET A 521 -5.91 -2.48 24.60
N GLU A 522 -4.94 -3.34 24.24
CA GLU A 522 -5.12 -4.80 24.26
C GLU A 522 -5.67 -5.26 25.63
N ARG A 523 -5.04 -4.83 26.74
CA ARG A 523 -5.50 -5.17 28.09
C ARG A 523 -6.90 -4.67 28.38
N LYS A 524 -7.22 -3.42 28.00
CA LYS A 524 -8.57 -2.86 28.15
C LYS A 524 -9.62 -3.64 27.37
N PHE A 525 -9.31 -4.07 26.15
CA PHE A 525 -10.23 -4.87 25.36
C PHE A 525 -10.45 -6.26 25.98
N TRP A 526 -9.43 -6.92 26.53
CA TRP A 526 -9.60 -8.14 27.32
C TRP A 526 -10.50 -7.93 28.54
N GLU A 527 -10.33 -6.82 29.25
CA GLU A 527 -11.21 -6.46 30.37
C GLU A 527 -12.67 -6.23 29.92
N MET A 528 -12.89 -5.64 28.74
CA MET A 528 -14.24 -5.48 28.19
C MET A 528 -14.93 -6.81 27.85
N PHE A 529 -14.16 -7.81 27.54
CA PHE A 529 -14.65 -9.13 27.12
C PHE A 529 -14.59 -10.21 28.24
N TRP A 530 -14.38 -9.81 29.49
CA TRP A 530 -14.22 -10.77 30.60
C TRP A 530 -15.43 -11.69 30.82
N THR A 531 -16.64 -11.30 30.36
CA THR A 531 -17.85 -12.13 30.38
C THR A 531 -18.06 -12.97 29.12
N GLY A 532 -17.14 -12.87 28.14
CA GLY A 532 -17.20 -13.54 26.84
C GLY A 532 -17.25 -12.55 25.67
N PHE A 533 -17.05 -13.09 24.49
CA PHE A 533 -17.09 -12.35 23.22
C PHE A 533 -18.50 -12.24 22.66
#